data_d81710cebfc77a44bb1404d40b6700e4
#
_entry.id   d81710cebfc77a44bb1404d40b6700e4
#
_cell.length_a   1.000
_cell.length_b   1.000
_cell.length_c   1.000
_cell.angle_alpha   90.00
_cell.angle_beta   90.00
_cell.angle_gamma   90.00
#
_symmetry.space_group_name_H-M   'P 1'
#
loop_
_entity.id
_entity.type
_entity.pdbx_description
1 polymer ?
#
loop_
_entity_poly.entity_id
_entity_poly.type
_entity_poly.pdbx_seq_one_letter_code
_entity_poly.pdbx_strand_id
1 'polypeptide(L)' 'MSAVTRGLWTVEQFAAAVGLKPTTIRQKVWRRQIEFVRVGRAIRFRPETAEKLIAEGTVPALEDR' A
#
# COMPACT_ATOMS: atom_id res chain seq x y z
N MET A 1 -16.20 5.93 -13.57
CA MET A 1 -15.74 5.71 -13.60
C MET A 1 -14.81 5.44 -13.78
N SER A 2 -14.46 5.26 -13.68
CA SER A 2 -13.81 5.01 -13.89
C SER A 2 -12.55 4.91 -14.39
N ALA A 3 -12.18 5.40 -15.40
CA ALA A 3 -10.83 5.48 -15.88
C ALA A 3 -9.89 6.13 -14.88
N VAL A 4 -10.45 7.01 -14.10
CA VAL A 4 -9.64 7.76 -13.15
C VAL A 4 -9.00 6.84 -12.11
N THR A 5 -9.68 5.76 -11.79
CA THR A 5 -9.20 4.85 -10.77
C THR A 5 -8.48 3.65 -11.36
N ARG A 6 -8.31 3.64 -12.69
CA ARG A 6 -7.65 2.52 -13.32
C ARG A 6 -6.20 2.44 -12.84
N GLY A 7 -5.78 1.24 -12.47
CA GLY A 7 -4.43 1.05 -11.99
C GLY A 7 -4.24 1.36 -10.53
N LEU A 8 -5.28 1.82 -9.85
CA LEU A 8 -5.21 2.07 -8.43
C LEU A 8 -5.80 0.90 -7.67
N TRP A 9 -5.30 0.70 -6.47
CA TRP A 9 -5.71 -0.42 -5.64
C TRP A 9 -6.54 0.07 -4.47
N THR A 10 -7.51 -0.76 -4.07
CA THR A 10 -8.23 -0.53 -2.83
C THR A 10 -7.34 -0.87 -1.64
N VAL A 11 -7.82 -0.53 -0.44
CA VAL A 11 -7.09 -0.91 0.77
C VAL A 11 -6.90 -2.42 0.82
N GLU A 12 -7.95 -3.17 0.48
CA GLU A 12 -7.88 -4.61 0.52
C GLU A 12 -6.86 -5.16 -0.47
N GLN A 13 -6.84 -4.60 -1.67
CA GLN A 13 -5.89 -5.03 -2.68
C GLN A 13 -4.47 -4.70 -2.27
N PHE A 14 -4.28 -3.50 -1.73
CA PHE A 14 -2.95 -3.09 -1.28
C PHE A 14 -2.48 -3.97 -0.14
N ALA A 15 -3.36 -4.24 0.81
CA ALA A 15 -3.01 -5.08 1.95
C ALA A 15 -2.60 -6.47 1.49
N ALA A 16 -3.35 -7.04 0.54
CA ALA A 16 -3.02 -8.35 0.03
C ALA A 16 -1.67 -8.33 -0.67
N ALA A 17 -1.37 -7.26 -1.39
CA ALA A 17 -0.12 -7.17 -2.12
C ALA A 17 1.09 -7.14 -1.19
N VAL A 18 0.95 -6.51 -0.03
CA VAL A 18 2.07 -6.42 0.90
C VAL A 18 1.97 -7.41 2.04
N GLY A 19 0.93 -8.24 2.06
CA GLY A 19 0.82 -9.30 3.06
C GLY A 19 0.39 -8.83 4.43
N LEU A 20 -0.33 -7.71 4.49
CA LEU A 20 -0.79 -7.18 5.76
C LEU A 20 -2.31 -7.18 5.79
N LYS A 21 -2.86 -6.95 6.96
CA LYS A 21 -4.31 -6.86 7.10
C LYS A 21 -4.79 -5.47 6.69
N PRO A 22 -5.99 -5.37 6.14
CA PRO A 22 -6.54 -4.05 5.79
C PRO A 22 -6.56 -3.08 6.96
N THR A 23 -6.88 -3.58 8.17
CA THR A 23 -6.88 -2.70 9.33
C THR A 23 -5.50 -2.13 9.60
N THR A 24 -4.47 -2.94 9.40
CA THR A 24 -3.10 -2.47 9.58
C THR A 24 -2.79 -1.36 8.57
N ILE A 25 -3.23 -1.55 7.33
CA ILE A 25 -2.99 -0.53 6.30
C ILE A 25 -3.71 0.75 6.66
N ARG A 26 -4.95 0.65 7.14
CA ARG A 26 -5.69 1.86 7.53
C ARG A 26 -5.00 2.60 8.66
N GLN A 27 -4.45 1.88 9.60
CA GLN A 27 -3.70 2.51 10.68
C GLN A 27 -2.48 3.25 10.17
N LYS A 28 -1.77 2.64 9.22
CA LYS A 28 -0.59 3.27 8.65
C LYS A 28 -0.95 4.51 7.85
N VAL A 29 -2.07 4.47 7.16
CA VAL A 29 -2.55 5.64 6.44
C VAL A 29 -2.89 6.74 7.43
N TRP A 30 -3.56 6.38 8.49
CA TRP A 30 -3.93 7.34 9.52
C TRP A 30 -2.70 8.03 10.10
N ARG A 31 -1.63 7.27 10.28
CA ARG A 31 -0.39 7.81 10.84
C ARG A 31 0.50 8.45 9.79
N ARG A 32 0.02 8.53 8.57
CA ARG A 32 0.75 9.14 7.46
C ARG A 32 2.05 8.41 7.16
N GLN A 33 2.04 7.10 7.32
CA GLN A 33 3.20 6.28 7.03
C GLN A 33 3.17 5.68 5.64
N ILE A 34 2.04 5.80 4.94
CA ILE A 34 1.88 5.27 3.60
C ILE A 34 1.22 6.34 2.75
N GLU A 35 1.77 6.57 1.57
CA GLU A 35 1.16 7.48 0.61
C GLU A 35 -0.12 6.88 0.07
N PHE A 36 -1.09 7.72 -0.19
CA PHE A 36 -2.34 7.27 -0.76
C PHE A 36 -2.90 8.33 -1.66
N VAL A 37 -3.85 7.92 -2.49
CA VAL A 37 -4.55 8.81 -3.41
C VAL A 37 -5.98 8.90 -2.95
N ARG A 38 -6.47 10.12 -2.84
CA ARG A 38 -7.87 10.32 -2.50
C ARG A 38 -8.67 10.56 -3.77
N VAL A 39 -9.62 9.70 -4.01
CA VAL A 39 -10.52 9.83 -5.16
C VAL A 39 -11.91 10.04 -4.60
N GLY A 40 -12.35 11.30 -4.60
CA GLY A 40 -13.57 11.62 -3.90
C GLY A 40 -13.42 11.35 -2.43
N ARG A 41 -14.23 10.44 -1.91
CA ARG A 41 -14.14 10.03 -0.52
C ARG A 41 -13.38 8.73 -0.36
N ALA A 42 -12.97 8.13 -1.45
CA ALA A 42 -12.33 6.83 -1.40
C ALA A 42 -10.83 7.01 -1.32
N ILE A 43 -10.20 6.07 -0.61
CA ILE A 43 -8.75 6.03 -0.53
C ILE A 43 -8.29 4.91 -1.44
N ARG A 44 -7.28 5.22 -2.26
CA ARG A 44 -6.71 4.27 -3.19
C ARG A 44 -5.20 4.35 -3.09
N PHE A 45 -4.55 3.33 -3.63
CA PHE A 45 -3.09 3.24 -3.57
C PHE A 45 -2.55 2.97 -4.96
N ARG A 46 -1.39 3.49 -5.22
CA ARG A 46 -0.67 3.16 -6.44
C ARG A 46 0.12 1.89 -6.23
N PRO A 47 0.19 1.03 -7.25
CA PRO A 47 1.04 -0.17 -7.11
C PRO A 47 2.48 0.17 -6.74
N GLU A 48 2.98 1.30 -7.23
CA GLU A 48 4.34 1.72 -6.90
C GLU A 48 4.53 1.93 -5.42
N THR A 49 3.47 2.37 -4.74
CA THR A 49 3.57 2.58 -3.30
C THR A 49 3.79 1.25 -2.59
N ALA A 50 3.16 0.18 -3.08
CA ALA A 50 3.38 -1.14 -2.49
C ALA A 50 4.82 -1.58 -2.69
N GLU A 51 5.35 -1.36 -3.87
CA GLU A 51 6.74 -1.73 -4.14
C GLU A 51 7.69 -0.94 -3.26
N LYS A 52 7.40 0.34 -3.08
CA LYS A 52 8.23 1.17 -2.23
C LYS A 52 8.19 0.69 -0.79
N LEU A 53 7.01 0.36 -0.29
CA LEU A 53 6.87 -0.11 1.07
C LEU A 53 7.64 -1.41 1.27
N ILE A 54 7.54 -2.31 0.31
CA ILE A 54 8.25 -3.57 0.40
C ILE A 54 9.75 -3.34 0.37
N ALA A 55 10.20 -2.45 -0.50
CA ALA A 55 11.62 -2.17 -0.61
C ALA A 55 12.17 -1.57 0.68
N GLU A 56 11.40 -0.67 1.28
CA GLU A 56 11.85 -0.03 2.51
C GLU A 56 11.89 -1.01 3.67
N GLY A 57 11.02 -2.02 3.63
CA GLY A 57 11.00 -3.02 4.68
C GLY A 57 11.85 -4.22 4.40
N THR A 58 12.50 -4.26 3.24
CA THR A 58 13.30 -5.42 2.89
C THR A 58 14.61 -5.38 3.66
N VAL A 59 14.86 -6.48 4.34
CA VAL A 59 16.10 -6.64 5.09
C VAL A 59 17.01 -7.51 4.23
N PRO A 60 18.20 -7.02 3.89
CA PRO A 60 19.09 -7.81 3.05
C PRO A 60 19.38 -9.15 3.71
N ALA A 61 19.38 -10.18 2.89
CA ALA A 61 19.70 -11.52 3.40
C ALA A 61 21.18 -11.56 3.69
N LEU A 62 21.50 -11.91 4.91
CA LEU A 62 22.89 -12.12 5.29
C LEU A 62 23.13 -13.61 5.34
N GLU A 63 24.36 -13.97 5.23
CA GLU A 63 24.70 -15.37 5.12
C GLU A 63 24.26 -16.15 6.34
N ASP A 64 24.10 -15.52 7.41
CA ASP A 64 23.81 -16.22 8.64
C ASP A 64 22.34 -16.45 8.86
N ARG A 65 21.52 -16.04 7.95
CA ARG A 65 20.08 -16.24 8.15
C ARG A 65 19.63 -17.58 7.71
#